data_dd98fa0a2140e00f89d162fcc52621a2
#
_entry.id   dd98fa0a2140e00f89d162fcc52621a2
#
_cell.length_a   1.000
_cell.length_b   1.000
_cell.length_c   1.000
_cell.angle_alpha   90.00
_cell.angle_beta   90.00
_cell.angle_gamma   90.00
#
_symmetry.space_group_name_H-M   'P 1'
#
loop_
_entity.id
_entity.type
_entity.pdbx_description
1 polymer ?
#
loop_
_entity_poly.entity_id
_entity_poly.type
_entity_poly.pdbx_seq_one_letter_code
_entity_poly.pdbx_strand_id
1 'polypeptide(L)'
;RELPYVFSLYSESTFSSIEVTINTPPAVGRIVIDPSTGIEMETRFLVEASRWVDTDMPLTYQFGYANPKDGSILIVRGRAEIAFAETTLPSGGDSRANLVSCTVKVFDFLNAFTVGSQDVTVDKLNITSTALESLVLDNLDDAAGDVDGTKEVLSVATSVANNQDCSALPHDCAADLYRESCYDTANTCGPCMTGYTGTEGDDNSV
;
A
#
# COMPACT_ATOMS: atom_id res chain seq x y z
N ARG A 1 -18.50 -22.54 -11.91
CA ARG A 1 -17.95 -23.75 -12.59
C ARG A 1 -17.46 -23.27 -13.94
N GLU A 2 -16.17 -23.30 -14.14
CA GLU A 2 -15.55 -22.97 -15.41
C GLU A 2 -15.86 -24.06 -16.43
N LEU A 3 -16.27 -23.64 -17.64
CA LEU A 3 -16.47 -24.58 -18.73
C LEU A 3 -15.09 -24.77 -19.41
N PRO A 4 -14.65 -26.02 -19.59
CA PRO A 4 -13.40 -26.30 -20.25
C PRO A 4 -13.46 -25.92 -21.72
N TYR A 5 -12.33 -25.46 -22.25
CA TYR A 5 -12.14 -25.30 -23.69
C TYR A 5 -11.68 -26.63 -24.29
N VAL A 6 -12.38 -27.11 -25.32
CA VAL A 6 -12.03 -28.32 -26.05
C VAL A 6 -11.41 -27.95 -27.39
N PHE A 7 -10.16 -28.23 -27.58
CA PHE A 7 -9.46 -28.08 -28.84
C PHE A 7 -9.43 -29.44 -29.54
N SER A 8 -9.93 -29.49 -30.78
CA SER A 8 -10.00 -30.71 -31.56
C SER A 8 -9.27 -30.57 -32.88
N LEU A 9 -8.41 -31.53 -33.20
CA LEU A 9 -7.73 -31.65 -34.49
C LEU A 9 -8.34 -32.81 -35.29
N TYR A 10 -8.77 -32.53 -36.50
CA TYR A 10 -9.38 -33.51 -37.41
C TYR A 10 -8.48 -33.77 -38.58
N SER A 11 -8.37 -35.03 -39.00
CA SER A 11 -7.71 -35.47 -40.21
C SER A 11 -8.53 -36.58 -40.82
N GLU A 12 -9.15 -36.33 -41.95
CA GLU A 12 -10.00 -37.28 -42.74
C GLU A 12 -10.95 -38.12 -41.85
N SER A 13 -10.49 -39.26 -41.37
CA SER A 13 -11.29 -40.23 -40.59
C SER A 13 -10.89 -40.30 -39.12
N THR A 14 -9.92 -39.47 -38.68
CA THR A 14 -9.44 -39.47 -37.29
C THR A 14 -9.53 -38.11 -36.67
N PHE A 15 -9.73 -38.07 -35.35
CA PHE A 15 -9.63 -36.82 -34.59
C PHE A 15 -8.92 -37.07 -33.28
N SER A 16 -8.32 -36.00 -32.75
CA SER A 16 -7.78 -35.93 -31.39
C SER A 16 -8.26 -34.66 -30.73
N SER A 17 -8.56 -34.72 -29.45
CA SER A 17 -8.99 -33.55 -28.69
C SER A 17 -8.23 -33.43 -27.38
N ILE A 18 -8.02 -32.20 -26.94
CA ILE A 18 -7.49 -31.83 -25.63
C ILE A 18 -8.46 -30.89 -24.93
N GLU A 19 -8.71 -31.13 -23.67
CA GLU A 19 -9.49 -30.25 -22.82
C GLU A 19 -8.56 -29.37 -21.99
N VAL A 20 -8.82 -28.07 -21.98
CA VAL A 20 -8.05 -27.07 -21.24
C VAL A 20 -8.99 -26.32 -20.33
N THR A 21 -8.78 -26.41 -19.02
CA THR A 21 -9.48 -25.58 -18.02
C THR A 21 -8.64 -24.34 -17.74
N ILE A 22 -9.27 -23.17 -17.80
CA ILE A 22 -8.60 -21.91 -17.45
C ILE A 22 -8.75 -21.72 -15.94
N ASN A 23 -7.65 -21.37 -15.28
CA ASN A 23 -7.67 -20.99 -13.88
C ASN A 23 -8.28 -19.58 -13.72
N THR A 24 -9.20 -19.41 -12.76
CA THR A 24 -9.71 -18.09 -12.34
C THR A 24 -9.05 -17.68 -11.03
N PRO A 25 -8.84 -16.38 -10.80
CA PRO A 25 -8.28 -15.91 -9.55
C PRO A 25 -9.29 -16.07 -8.40
N PRO A 26 -8.81 -16.10 -7.13
CA PRO A 26 -9.65 -16.19 -5.96
C PRO A 26 -10.77 -15.17 -5.93
N ALA A 27 -11.96 -15.60 -5.53
CA ALA A 27 -13.11 -14.71 -5.34
C ALA A 27 -12.84 -13.73 -4.19
N VAL A 28 -13.24 -12.47 -4.38
CA VAL A 28 -13.00 -11.39 -3.41
C VAL A 28 -13.65 -11.72 -2.06
N GLY A 29 -12.82 -11.74 -1.02
CA GLY A 29 -13.23 -11.90 0.37
C GLY A 29 -13.42 -10.54 1.06
N ARG A 30 -13.13 -10.52 2.36
CA ARG A 30 -13.23 -9.35 3.21
C ARG A 30 -11.85 -9.02 3.79
N ILE A 31 -11.52 -7.72 3.83
CA ILE A 31 -10.38 -7.17 4.57
C ILE A 31 -10.93 -6.43 5.79
N VAL A 32 -10.32 -6.67 6.93
CA VAL A 32 -10.62 -5.98 8.20
C VAL A 32 -9.32 -5.42 8.73
N ILE A 33 -9.35 -4.17 9.19
CA ILE A 33 -8.19 -3.52 9.81
C ILE A 33 -8.62 -3.07 11.20
N ASP A 34 -7.86 -3.45 12.21
CA ASP A 34 -8.09 -3.10 13.61
C ASP A 34 -6.78 -2.62 14.27
N PRO A 35 -6.79 -1.43 14.87
CA PRO A 35 -7.85 -0.44 14.90
C PRO A 35 -8.06 0.24 13.54
N SER A 36 -9.20 0.91 13.34
CA SER A 36 -9.51 1.67 12.09
C SER A 36 -8.86 3.04 12.03
N THR A 37 -8.27 3.50 13.14
CA THR A 37 -7.56 4.79 13.26
C THR A 37 -6.35 4.61 14.17
N GLY A 38 -5.29 5.39 13.94
CA GLY A 38 -4.10 5.34 14.78
C GLY A 38 -3.10 6.44 14.49
N ILE A 39 -1.92 6.35 15.10
CA ILE A 39 -0.80 7.28 14.96
C ILE A 39 0.35 6.55 14.29
N GLU A 40 1.00 7.22 13.34
CA GLU A 40 2.14 6.65 12.61
C GLU A 40 3.25 6.17 13.57
N MET A 41 3.86 5.01 13.25
CA MET A 41 4.90 4.33 14.02
C MET A 41 4.52 3.85 15.43
N GLU A 42 3.45 4.37 16.05
CA GLU A 42 3.03 3.98 17.41
C GLU A 42 1.94 2.91 17.39
N THR A 43 0.96 3.05 16.48
CA THR A 43 -0.18 2.14 16.45
C THR A 43 0.15 0.92 15.60
N ARG A 44 0.03 -0.28 16.19
CA ARG A 44 0.05 -1.54 15.46
C ARG A 44 -1.34 -1.83 14.91
N PHE A 45 -1.41 -2.02 13.62
CA PHE A 45 -2.63 -2.37 12.89
C PHE A 45 -2.60 -3.85 12.54
N LEU A 46 -3.65 -4.57 12.90
CA LEU A 46 -3.90 -5.93 12.43
C LEU A 46 -4.70 -5.85 11.13
N VAL A 47 -4.12 -6.32 10.04
CA VAL A 47 -4.78 -6.43 8.73
C VAL A 47 -5.13 -7.89 8.52
N GLU A 48 -6.42 -8.22 8.48
CA GLU A 48 -6.92 -9.59 8.32
C GLU A 48 -7.65 -9.75 6.98
N ALA A 49 -7.33 -10.84 6.27
CA ALA A 49 -8.01 -11.27 5.05
C ALA A 49 -8.87 -12.51 5.34
N SER A 50 -10.19 -12.38 5.20
CA SER A 50 -11.13 -13.45 5.48
C SER A 50 -12.10 -13.69 4.34
N ARG A 51 -12.71 -14.89 4.29
CA ARG A 51 -13.75 -15.28 3.33
C ARG A 51 -13.30 -15.24 1.86
N TRP A 52 -12.03 -15.35 1.59
CA TRP A 52 -11.53 -15.58 0.24
C TRP A 52 -11.74 -17.05 -0.13
N VAL A 53 -12.18 -17.31 -1.35
CA VAL A 53 -12.56 -18.65 -1.79
C VAL A 53 -12.01 -18.92 -3.18
N ASP A 54 -11.44 -20.11 -3.33
CA ASP A 54 -11.02 -20.68 -4.61
C ASP A 54 -11.14 -22.20 -4.58
N THR A 55 -11.13 -22.82 -5.75
CA THR A 55 -11.03 -24.29 -5.89
C THR A 55 -9.60 -24.79 -5.82
N ASP A 56 -8.64 -23.93 -6.20
CA ASP A 56 -7.22 -24.25 -6.27
C ASP A 56 -6.49 -23.82 -4.98
N MET A 57 -6.65 -24.66 -3.96
CA MET A 57 -6.06 -24.47 -2.63
C MET A 57 -4.63 -25.04 -2.55
N PRO A 58 -3.76 -24.56 -1.63
CA PRO A 58 -4.02 -23.54 -0.62
C PRO A 58 -3.96 -22.11 -1.16
N LEU A 59 -4.71 -21.20 -0.50
CA LEU A 59 -4.55 -19.77 -0.72
C LEU A 59 -3.32 -19.23 0.01
N THR A 60 -2.65 -18.27 -0.61
CA THR A 60 -1.54 -17.55 0.01
C THR A 60 -1.76 -16.05 -0.10
N TYR A 61 -1.28 -15.31 0.90
CA TYR A 61 -1.58 -13.90 1.12
C TYR A 61 -0.30 -13.08 1.16
N GLN A 62 -0.31 -11.93 0.51
CA GLN A 62 0.75 -10.94 0.58
C GLN A 62 0.12 -9.61 1.01
N PHE A 63 0.63 -9.03 2.09
CA PHE A 63 0.12 -7.79 2.65
C PHE A 63 1.05 -6.63 2.34
N GLY A 64 0.47 -5.46 2.15
CA GLY A 64 1.19 -4.22 1.91
C GLY A 64 0.30 -3.00 2.09
N TYR A 65 0.85 -1.84 1.85
CA TYR A 65 0.10 -0.59 1.79
C TYR A 65 0.58 0.28 0.62
N ALA A 66 -0.31 1.14 0.13
CA ALA A 66 0.06 2.14 -0.85
C ALA A 66 0.84 3.28 -0.15
N ASN A 67 2.06 3.53 -0.59
CA ASN A 67 2.83 4.68 -0.13
C ASN A 67 2.02 5.95 -0.39
N PRO A 68 1.71 6.75 0.65
CA PRO A 68 0.94 7.98 0.48
C PRO A 68 1.56 8.95 -0.52
N LYS A 69 2.87 8.84 -0.73
CA LYS A 69 3.67 9.70 -1.58
C LYS A 69 3.46 9.46 -3.08
N ASP A 70 3.67 8.28 -3.54
CA ASP A 70 3.71 7.95 -4.97
C ASP A 70 2.73 6.85 -5.37
N GLY A 71 1.98 6.31 -4.40
CA GLY A 71 1.04 5.22 -4.61
C GLY A 71 1.69 3.84 -4.84
N SER A 72 3.02 3.74 -4.76
CA SER A 72 3.71 2.45 -4.87
C SER A 72 3.32 1.52 -3.72
N ILE A 73 3.23 0.22 -4.00
CA ILE A 73 2.87 -0.76 -2.97
C ILE A 73 4.13 -1.20 -2.23
N LEU A 74 4.16 -0.90 -0.94
CA LEU A 74 5.18 -1.37 -0.02
C LEU A 74 4.70 -2.65 0.65
N ILE A 75 5.51 -3.71 0.56
CA ILE A 75 5.18 -5.02 1.11
C ILE A 75 5.60 -5.08 2.57
N VAL A 76 4.63 -5.30 3.46
CA VAL A 76 4.87 -5.50 4.90
C VAL A 76 5.02 -6.97 5.26
N ARG A 77 4.32 -7.85 4.55
CA ARG A 77 4.47 -9.29 4.70
C ARG A 77 4.55 -9.96 3.35
N GLY A 78 5.62 -10.73 3.16
CA GLY A 78 5.80 -11.58 1.99
C GLY A 78 4.73 -12.67 1.88
N ARG A 79 4.61 -13.26 0.70
CA ARG A 79 3.60 -14.29 0.40
C ARG A 79 3.72 -15.48 1.35
N ALA A 80 2.63 -15.80 2.07
CA ALA A 80 2.52 -16.92 3.01
C ALA A 80 1.07 -17.41 3.11
N GLU A 81 0.84 -18.59 3.69
CA GLU A 81 -0.52 -19.11 3.96
C GLU A 81 -1.20 -18.43 5.17
N ILE A 82 -0.55 -17.46 5.78
CA ILE A 82 -1.05 -16.70 6.92
C ILE A 82 -1.93 -15.57 6.43
N ALA A 83 -3.20 -15.57 6.82
CA ALA A 83 -4.23 -14.65 6.35
C ALA A 83 -4.31 -13.34 7.15
N PHE A 84 -3.25 -12.96 7.87
CA PHE A 84 -3.16 -11.68 8.59
C PHE A 84 -1.72 -11.16 8.62
N ALA A 85 -1.59 -9.87 8.83
CA ALA A 85 -0.32 -9.22 9.14
C ALA A 85 -0.55 -8.15 10.21
N GLU A 86 0.42 -7.98 11.10
CA GLU A 86 0.50 -6.84 12.00
C GLU A 86 1.55 -5.89 11.47
N THR A 87 1.26 -4.59 11.46
CA THR A 87 2.17 -3.59 10.92
C THR A 87 1.93 -2.23 11.57
N THR A 88 2.96 -1.40 11.64
CA THR A 88 2.81 0.04 11.79
C THR A 88 2.67 0.67 10.40
N LEU A 89 2.08 1.86 10.32
CA LEU A 89 1.84 2.54 9.06
C LEU A 89 2.36 3.98 9.12
N PRO A 90 2.76 4.57 7.98
CA PRO A 90 3.04 5.99 7.91
C PRO A 90 1.72 6.77 7.88
N SER A 91 1.77 8.05 8.18
CA SER A 91 0.62 8.96 8.02
C SER A 91 0.22 9.07 6.55
N GLY A 92 -1.09 9.18 6.30
CA GLY A 92 -1.63 9.35 4.96
C GLY A 92 -1.45 10.75 4.37
N GLY A 93 -1.00 11.71 5.20
CA GLY A 93 -0.83 13.12 4.84
C GLY A 93 -2.16 13.90 4.81
N ASP A 94 -2.06 15.20 5.08
CA ASP A 94 -3.23 16.10 5.22
C ASP A 94 -4.06 16.20 3.94
N SER A 95 -3.41 16.17 2.77
CA SER A 95 -4.08 16.21 1.46
C SER A 95 -5.01 15.02 1.19
N ARG A 96 -4.82 13.92 1.91
CA ARG A 96 -5.61 12.68 1.80
C ARG A 96 -6.44 12.39 3.06
N ALA A 97 -6.67 13.39 3.91
CA ALA A 97 -7.35 13.22 5.21
C ALA A 97 -6.73 12.09 6.06
N ASN A 98 -5.41 11.98 6.03
CA ASN A 98 -4.61 10.95 6.73
C ASN A 98 -4.97 9.49 6.37
N LEU A 99 -5.58 9.26 5.21
CA LEU A 99 -5.93 7.91 4.74
C LEU A 99 -4.73 7.18 4.13
N VAL A 100 -4.52 5.96 4.60
CA VAL A 100 -3.57 4.99 4.06
C VAL A 100 -4.34 3.78 3.54
N SER A 101 -4.10 3.39 2.30
CA SER A 101 -4.75 2.24 1.69
C SER A 101 -3.91 0.98 1.91
N CYS A 102 -4.39 0.10 2.79
CA CYS A 102 -3.79 -1.23 2.98
C CYS A 102 -4.29 -2.17 1.89
N THR A 103 -3.40 -3.01 1.38
CA THR A 103 -3.67 -3.93 0.28
C THR A 103 -3.37 -5.36 0.67
N VAL A 104 -4.20 -6.28 0.19
CA VAL A 104 -3.97 -7.71 0.31
C VAL A 104 -4.04 -8.32 -1.08
N LYS A 105 -2.99 -9.01 -1.48
CA LYS A 105 -2.93 -9.78 -2.71
C LYS A 105 -3.07 -11.26 -2.36
N VAL A 106 -4.14 -11.88 -2.81
CA VAL A 106 -4.47 -13.28 -2.51
C VAL A 106 -4.25 -14.12 -3.76
N PHE A 107 -3.43 -15.14 -3.62
CA PHE A 107 -3.05 -16.05 -4.70
C PHE A 107 -3.65 -17.43 -4.45
N ASP A 108 -4.06 -18.09 -5.49
CA ASP A 108 -4.33 -19.53 -5.50
C ASP A 108 -3.04 -20.36 -5.65
N PHE A 109 -3.21 -21.68 -5.66
CA PHE A 109 -2.10 -22.62 -5.85
C PHE A 109 -1.45 -22.49 -7.25
N LEU A 110 -2.21 -22.10 -8.26
CA LEU A 110 -1.74 -21.94 -9.66
C LEU A 110 -1.21 -20.53 -9.96
N ASN A 111 -1.10 -19.65 -8.95
CA ASN A 111 -0.59 -18.29 -9.01
C ASN A 111 -1.50 -17.26 -9.71
N ALA A 112 -2.76 -17.56 -10.00
CA ALA A 112 -3.69 -16.49 -10.26
C ALA A 112 -3.97 -15.71 -8.96
N PHE A 113 -4.30 -14.43 -9.06
CA PHE A 113 -4.46 -13.60 -7.88
C PHE A 113 -5.55 -12.54 -8.02
N THR A 114 -6.09 -12.17 -6.89
CA THR A 114 -6.99 -11.02 -6.73
C THR A 114 -6.41 -10.06 -5.69
N VAL A 115 -6.59 -8.77 -5.91
CA VAL A 115 -6.18 -7.71 -4.98
C VAL A 115 -7.42 -7.12 -4.32
N GLY A 116 -7.38 -7.01 -3.00
CA GLY A 116 -8.33 -6.23 -2.22
C GLY A 116 -7.63 -5.08 -1.52
N SER A 117 -8.37 -4.04 -1.18
CA SER A 117 -7.87 -2.89 -0.42
C SER A 117 -8.90 -2.39 0.61
N GLN A 118 -8.39 -1.78 1.68
CA GLN A 118 -9.17 -1.13 2.73
C GLN A 118 -8.39 0.05 3.26
N ASP A 119 -9.05 1.19 3.40
CA ASP A 119 -8.44 2.40 3.93
C ASP A 119 -8.51 2.44 5.46
N VAL A 120 -7.48 3.04 6.07
CA VAL A 120 -7.37 3.29 7.51
C VAL A 120 -6.85 4.72 7.71
N THR A 121 -7.28 5.38 8.78
CA THR A 121 -6.81 6.73 9.11
C THR A 121 -5.58 6.64 10.01
N VAL A 122 -4.47 7.26 9.58
CA VAL A 122 -3.20 7.28 10.31
C VAL A 122 -2.76 8.73 10.47
N ASP A 123 -2.89 9.24 11.69
CA ASP A 123 -2.50 10.61 12.02
C ASP A 123 -0.97 10.74 12.16
N LYS A 124 -0.48 11.94 11.90
CA LYS A 124 0.95 12.25 12.06
C LYS A 124 1.38 12.15 13.51
N LEU A 125 2.57 11.58 13.71
CA LEU A 125 3.25 11.60 14.98
C LEU A 125 3.89 12.97 15.23
N ASN A 126 3.48 13.66 16.28
CA ASN A 126 4.02 14.97 16.63
C ASN A 126 5.09 14.86 17.72
N ILE A 127 6.32 14.51 17.30
CA ILE A 127 7.48 14.37 18.20
C ILE A 127 8.70 15.10 17.66
N THR A 128 9.68 15.34 18.53
CA THR A 128 10.98 15.91 18.15
C THR A 128 11.83 14.89 17.38
N SER A 129 12.77 15.37 16.58
CA SER A 129 13.70 14.50 15.84
C SER A 129 14.45 13.51 16.73
N THR A 130 14.81 13.93 17.95
CA THR A 130 15.51 13.07 18.93
C THR A 130 14.59 11.96 19.45
N ALA A 131 13.30 12.26 19.67
CA ALA A 131 12.33 11.26 20.10
C ALA A 131 12.00 10.28 18.96
N LEU A 132 11.96 10.77 17.71
CA LEU A 132 11.81 9.92 16.53
C LEU A 132 12.97 8.93 16.40
N GLU A 133 14.22 9.41 16.56
CA GLU A 133 15.41 8.54 16.53
C GLU A 133 15.31 7.42 17.57
N SER A 134 14.94 7.75 18.81
CA SER A 134 14.77 6.74 19.87
C SER A 134 13.68 5.74 19.52
N LEU A 135 12.52 6.20 19.03
CA LEU A 135 11.41 5.33 18.63
C LEU A 135 11.80 4.37 17.50
N VAL A 136 12.55 4.85 16.50
CA VAL A 136 13.04 4.01 15.40
C VAL A 136 14.01 2.95 15.92
N LEU A 137 14.93 3.31 16.82
CA LEU A 137 15.89 2.36 17.40
C LEU A 137 15.18 1.31 18.25
N ASP A 138 14.20 1.69 19.07
CA ASP A 138 13.41 0.75 19.88
C ASP A 138 12.64 -0.24 18.99
N ASN A 139 11.98 0.26 17.94
CA ASN A 139 11.27 -0.61 16.99
C ASN A 139 12.20 -1.54 16.19
N LEU A 140 13.42 -1.10 15.86
CA LEU A 140 14.43 -1.95 15.21
C LEU A 140 14.95 -3.03 16.15
N ASP A 141 15.10 -2.73 17.43
CA ASP A 141 15.51 -3.71 18.46
C ASP A 141 14.41 -4.77 18.64
N ASP A 142 13.14 -4.37 18.68
CA ASP A 142 12.00 -5.28 18.75
C ASP A 142 11.88 -6.17 17.51
N ALA A 143 12.25 -5.65 16.33
CA ALA A 143 12.25 -6.39 15.06
C ALA A 143 13.55 -7.21 14.86
N ALA A 144 14.46 -7.25 15.82
CA ALA A 144 15.75 -7.92 15.69
C ALA A 144 15.59 -9.41 15.40
N GLY A 145 16.13 -9.87 14.26
CA GLY A 145 16.02 -11.26 13.80
C GLY A 145 14.82 -11.54 12.90
N ASP A 146 13.90 -10.59 12.75
CA ASP A 146 12.82 -10.63 11.76
C ASP A 146 13.14 -9.69 10.58
N VAL A 147 13.39 -10.27 9.42
CA VAL A 147 13.74 -9.51 8.19
C VAL A 147 12.57 -8.68 7.69
N ASP A 148 11.35 -9.19 7.76
CA ASP A 148 10.17 -8.48 7.29
C ASP A 148 9.82 -7.34 8.27
N GLY A 149 9.90 -7.57 9.58
CA GLY A 149 9.75 -6.54 10.60
C GLY A 149 10.79 -5.43 10.49
N THR A 150 12.06 -5.76 10.26
CA THR A 150 13.11 -4.75 10.04
C THR A 150 12.84 -3.89 8.80
N LYS A 151 12.41 -4.50 7.69
CA LYS A 151 12.03 -3.75 6.46
C LYS A 151 10.84 -2.83 6.71
N GLU A 152 9.85 -3.30 7.45
CA GLU A 152 8.68 -2.53 7.84
C GLU A 152 9.08 -1.27 8.59
N VAL A 153 9.84 -1.43 9.68
CA VAL A 153 10.32 -0.29 10.50
C VAL A 153 11.09 0.71 9.66
N LEU A 154 12.02 0.25 8.82
CA LEU A 154 12.81 1.13 7.94
C LEU A 154 11.92 1.85 6.91
N SER A 155 10.93 1.16 6.35
CA SER A 155 9.99 1.74 5.38
C SER A 155 9.17 2.87 6.01
N VAL A 156 8.57 2.61 7.18
CA VAL A 156 7.77 3.60 7.89
C VAL A 156 8.63 4.75 8.39
N ALA A 157 9.78 4.47 9.00
CA ALA A 157 10.72 5.49 9.49
C ALA A 157 11.19 6.41 8.35
N THR A 158 11.49 5.85 7.18
CA THR A 158 11.86 6.63 5.99
C THR A 158 10.71 7.53 5.53
N SER A 159 9.47 7.02 5.54
CA SER A 159 8.28 7.80 5.20
C SER A 159 8.09 8.97 6.17
N VAL A 160 8.21 8.71 7.49
CA VAL A 160 8.10 9.75 8.53
C VAL A 160 9.20 10.79 8.44
N ALA A 161 10.46 10.35 8.28
CA ALA A 161 11.61 11.25 8.17
C ALA A 161 11.55 12.16 6.93
N ASN A 162 10.91 11.70 5.86
CA ASN A 162 10.71 12.46 4.62
C ASN A 162 9.34 13.20 4.58
N ASN A 163 8.57 13.18 5.66
CA ASN A 163 7.31 13.88 5.73
C ASN A 163 7.57 15.36 6.04
N GLN A 164 7.34 16.21 5.05
CA GLN A 164 7.59 17.65 5.19
C GLN A 164 6.47 18.33 5.99
N ASP A 165 6.85 19.35 6.76
CA ASP A 165 5.89 20.21 7.45
C ASP A 165 5.26 21.19 6.44
N CYS A 166 3.97 21.10 6.25
CA CYS A 166 3.18 21.95 5.36
C CYS A 166 2.17 22.82 6.14
N SER A 167 2.28 22.88 7.48
CA SER A 167 1.30 23.54 8.35
C SER A 167 1.34 25.08 8.26
N ALA A 168 2.45 25.67 7.81
CA ALA A 168 2.68 27.11 7.72
C ALA A 168 2.78 27.60 6.27
N LEU A 169 2.01 27.02 5.36
CA LEU A 169 1.94 27.51 3.97
C LEU A 169 1.42 28.95 3.92
N PRO A 170 2.11 29.84 3.20
CA PRO A 170 1.69 31.25 3.09
C PRO A 170 0.47 31.44 2.16
N HIS A 171 0.17 30.47 1.30
CA HIS A 171 -0.85 30.52 0.25
C HIS A 171 -1.54 29.17 0.07
N ASP A 172 -2.72 29.16 -0.53
CA ASP A 172 -3.32 27.96 -1.09
C ASP A 172 -2.63 27.62 -2.42
N CYS A 173 -1.91 26.50 -2.44
CA CYS A 173 -1.09 26.13 -3.59
C CYS A 173 -1.90 25.99 -4.88
N ALA A 174 -3.07 25.38 -4.82
CA ALA A 174 -3.89 25.14 -5.99
C ALA A 174 -4.70 26.37 -6.38
N ALA A 175 -5.33 27.05 -5.42
CA ALA A 175 -6.24 28.16 -5.68
C ALA A 175 -5.50 29.46 -5.99
N ASP A 176 -4.39 29.72 -5.30
CA ASP A 176 -3.70 31.01 -5.40
C ASP A 176 -2.51 30.97 -6.39
N LEU A 177 -1.81 29.84 -6.47
CA LEU A 177 -0.55 29.73 -7.19
C LEU A 177 -0.59 28.75 -8.38
N TYR A 178 -1.69 28.00 -8.58
CA TYR A 178 -1.82 26.96 -9.60
C TYR A 178 -0.69 25.92 -9.55
N ARG A 179 -0.30 25.57 -8.33
CA ARG A 179 0.75 24.60 -8.04
C ARG A 179 0.19 23.36 -7.35
N GLU A 180 0.91 22.27 -7.46
CA GLU A 180 0.64 21.06 -6.67
C GLU A 180 0.77 21.36 -5.17
N SER A 181 0.13 20.54 -4.34
CA SER A 181 0.19 20.70 -2.88
C SER A 181 1.63 20.60 -2.36
N CYS A 182 1.90 21.26 -1.25
CA CYS A 182 3.16 21.14 -0.51
C CYS A 182 3.47 19.67 -0.23
N TYR A 183 4.72 19.27 -0.52
CA TYR A 183 5.03 17.86 -0.49
C TYR A 183 6.52 17.50 -0.31
N ASP A 184 7.43 18.04 -1.13
CA ASP A 184 8.87 17.75 -1.07
C ASP A 184 9.65 18.78 -0.26
N THR A 185 9.20 20.02 -0.20
CA THR A 185 9.85 21.10 0.53
C THR A 185 8.91 21.69 1.59
N ALA A 186 9.37 21.76 2.84
CA ALA A 186 8.56 22.26 3.95
C ALA A 186 7.98 23.64 3.65
N ASN A 187 6.68 23.81 3.94
CA ASN A 187 5.93 25.05 3.77
C ASN A 187 6.07 25.70 2.37
N THR A 188 6.27 24.87 1.35
CA THR A 188 6.46 25.31 -0.03
C THR A 188 5.54 24.50 -0.95
N CYS A 189 4.85 25.19 -1.86
CA CYS A 189 4.01 24.54 -2.86
C CYS A 189 4.86 23.73 -3.84
N GLY A 190 4.30 22.64 -4.34
CA GLY A 190 4.93 21.77 -5.31
C GLY A 190 5.10 22.42 -6.70
N PRO A 191 5.49 21.65 -7.72
CA PRO A 191 5.64 22.14 -9.10
C PRO A 191 4.33 22.68 -9.67
N CYS A 192 4.40 23.40 -10.78
CA CYS A 192 3.22 23.92 -11.46
C CYS A 192 2.28 22.77 -11.89
N MET A 193 0.98 22.98 -11.71
CA MET A 193 -0.06 22.06 -12.20
C MET A 193 0.00 21.96 -13.73
N THR A 194 -0.49 20.85 -14.27
CA THR A 194 -0.52 20.62 -15.72
C THR A 194 -1.22 21.75 -16.47
N GLY A 195 -0.54 22.37 -17.41
CA GLY A 195 -1.05 23.49 -18.20
C GLY A 195 -0.65 24.89 -17.68
N TYR A 196 0.05 24.95 -16.57
CA TYR A 196 0.60 26.18 -16.01
C TYR A 196 2.13 26.19 -16.11
N THR A 197 2.71 27.38 -16.17
CA THR A 197 4.17 27.60 -16.25
C THR A 197 4.61 28.59 -15.18
N GLY A 198 5.74 28.35 -14.56
CA GLY A 198 6.31 29.20 -13.49
C GLY A 198 7.72 28.72 -13.15
N THR A 199 8.19 29.04 -11.96
CA THR A 199 9.47 28.55 -11.45
C THR A 199 9.46 27.02 -11.43
N GLU A 200 10.51 26.39 -11.96
CA GLU A 200 10.65 24.92 -11.97
C GLU A 200 10.84 24.38 -10.54
N GLY A 201 10.17 23.26 -10.23
CA GLY A 201 10.20 22.64 -8.91
C GLY A 201 9.27 23.32 -7.89
N ASP A 202 9.58 23.10 -6.61
CA ASP A 202 8.80 23.65 -5.48
C ASP A 202 9.09 25.14 -5.29
N ASP A 203 8.03 25.93 -5.22
CA ASP A 203 8.13 27.38 -5.04
C ASP A 203 6.81 27.96 -4.51
N ASN A 204 6.87 29.07 -3.79
CA ASN A 204 5.72 29.85 -3.33
C ASN A 204 5.46 31.09 -4.20
N SER A 205 6.01 31.16 -5.39
CA SER A 205 5.72 32.20 -6.40
C SER A 205 4.71 31.71 -7.46
N VAL A 206 4.05 32.68 -8.09
CA VAL A 206 3.13 32.42 -9.23
C VAL A 206 3.92 32.11 -10.50
#